data_444df3e92a48d598a4fb8473c35054dd
#
_entry.id   444df3e92a48d598a4fb8473c35054dd
#
_cell.length_a   1.000
_cell.length_b   1.000
_cell.length_c   1.000
_cell.angle_alpha   90.00
_cell.angle_beta   90.00
_cell.angle_gamma   90.00
#
_symmetry.space_group_name_H-M   'P 1'
#
loop_
_entity.id
_entity.type
_entity.pdbx_description
1 polymer ?
#
loop_
_entity_poly.entity_id
_entity_poly.type
_entity_poly.pdbx_seq_one_letter_code
_entity_poly.pdbx_strand_id
1 'polypeptide(L)'
;NSTPVAATLHALDVAATAVFGAPADLVISGPNYGNNTGLINNGSGTVNAALIAVNRGFAAIAVSAATPASYRAFNALSPSSLEYEHADLVVSLVDKLVRNSHQGDRGLMPAGHAMNVNFPRYELGQSGSLRWRMADEGTAAVAAPFFVMDLSTSSTAQSVGLGNMRLPGVSVNIVGREDPAAAGLRFVTDADPSSEQNVVAGGEIAVSVIRGNHQAPAQVKALVRSRLHGLVR
;
A
#
# COMPACT_ATOMS: atom_id res chain seq x y z
N ASN A 1 -12.26 16.05 6.37
CA ASN A 1 -11.00 15.33 6.23
C ASN A 1 -11.02 14.12 7.17
N SER A 2 -10.64 12.95 6.67
CA SER A 2 -10.66 11.69 7.39
C SER A 2 -9.45 10.85 7.02
N THR A 3 -9.11 9.84 7.82
CA THR A 3 -8.07 8.88 7.47
C THR A 3 -8.60 7.90 6.41
N PRO A 4 -7.74 7.30 5.57
CA PRO A 4 -8.16 6.27 4.60
C PRO A 4 -8.94 5.13 5.24
N VAL A 5 -8.55 4.68 6.45
CA VAL A 5 -9.29 3.65 7.22
C VAL A 5 -10.71 4.12 7.55
N ALA A 6 -10.87 5.34 8.03
CA ALA A 6 -12.20 5.87 8.35
C ALA A 6 -13.06 6.06 7.10
N ALA A 7 -12.45 6.48 5.97
CA ALA A 7 -13.15 6.55 4.69
C ALA A 7 -13.63 5.17 4.22
N THR A 8 -12.81 4.13 4.39
CA THR A 8 -13.18 2.75 4.06
C THR A 8 -14.34 2.25 4.94
N LEU A 9 -14.30 2.51 6.24
CA LEU A 9 -15.39 2.14 7.13
C LEU A 9 -16.70 2.84 6.74
N HIS A 10 -16.66 4.16 6.45
CA HIS A 10 -17.82 4.88 5.95
C HIS A 10 -18.32 4.31 4.61
N ALA A 11 -17.42 3.97 3.70
CA ALA A 11 -17.79 3.37 2.41
C ALA A 11 -18.53 2.05 2.61
N LEU A 12 -18.02 1.17 3.46
CA LEU A 12 -18.60 -0.15 3.72
C LEU A 12 -19.91 -0.08 4.51
N ASP A 13 -19.97 0.74 5.55
CA ASP A 13 -21.09 0.75 6.48
C ASP A 13 -22.26 1.64 5.99
N VAL A 14 -21.99 2.63 5.14
CA VAL A 14 -22.97 3.64 4.73
C VAL A 14 -23.10 3.73 3.22
N ALA A 15 -22.01 4.05 2.50
CA ALA A 15 -22.12 4.46 1.11
C ALA A 15 -22.38 3.29 0.15
N ALA A 16 -21.73 2.13 0.34
CA ALA A 16 -21.85 1.01 -0.59
C ALA A 16 -23.29 0.51 -0.73
N THR A 17 -23.97 0.25 0.37
CA THR A 17 -25.37 -0.18 0.35
C THR A 17 -26.30 0.91 -0.19
N ALA A 18 -26.03 2.18 0.12
CA ALA A 18 -26.85 3.29 -0.39
C ALA A 18 -26.70 3.49 -1.90
N VAL A 19 -25.51 3.26 -2.46
CA VAL A 19 -25.21 3.46 -3.89
C VAL A 19 -25.52 2.22 -4.73
N PHE A 20 -25.15 1.04 -4.25
CA PHE A 20 -25.24 -0.22 -5.02
C PHE A 20 -26.46 -1.07 -4.64
N GLY A 21 -27.17 -0.74 -3.57
CA GLY A 21 -28.26 -1.58 -3.06
C GLY A 21 -27.82 -2.90 -2.41
N ALA A 22 -26.52 -3.13 -2.31
CA ALA A 22 -25.91 -4.34 -1.77
C ALA A 22 -24.55 -4.04 -1.11
N PRO A 23 -24.03 -4.94 -0.24
CA PRO A 23 -22.66 -4.87 0.21
C PRO A 23 -21.65 -4.95 -0.95
N ALA A 24 -20.46 -4.40 -0.78
CA ALA A 24 -19.39 -4.49 -1.76
C ALA A 24 -18.85 -5.93 -1.86
N ASP A 25 -18.49 -6.36 -3.07
CA ASP A 25 -17.81 -7.64 -3.31
C ASP A 25 -16.29 -7.49 -3.16
N LEU A 26 -15.77 -6.31 -3.44
CA LEU A 26 -14.34 -6.00 -3.43
C LEU A 26 -14.12 -4.55 -3.00
N VAL A 27 -13.08 -4.35 -2.20
CA VAL A 27 -12.56 -3.02 -1.84
C VAL A 27 -11.22 -2.80 -2.54
N ILE A 28 -11.10 -1.71 -3.30
CA ILE A 28 -9.83 -1.28 -3.89
C ILE A 28 -9.43 0.02 -3.20
N SER A 29 -8.29 -0.01 -2.52
CA SER A 29 -7.68 1.16 -1.90
C SER A 29 -6.55 1.67 -2.78
N GLY A 30 -6.71 2.84 -3.37
CA GLY A 30 -5.76 3.41 -4.32
C GLY A 30 -6.33 3.62 -5.72
N PRO A 31 -5.50 3.82 -6.76
CA PRO A 31 -4.03 3.88 -6.72
C PRO A 31 -3.49 5.09 -5.95
N ASN A 32 -2.53 4.83 -5.08
CA ASN A 32 -1.80 5.86 -4.33
C ASN A 32 -0.53 6.28 -5.07
N TYR A 33 -0.18 7.56 -5.02
CA TYR A 33 1.14 8.01 -5.46
C TYR A 33 2.19 7.70 -4.40
N GLY A 34 3.22 6.97 -4.80
CA GLY A 34 4.28 6.44 -3.95
C GLY A 34 4.04 4.99 -3.57
N ASN A 35 5.01 4.14 -3.90
CA ASN A 35 4.94 2.73 -3.58
C ASN A 35 4.86 2.51 -2.07
N ASN A 36 4.02 1.58 -1.68
CA ASN A 36 3.89 1.09 -0.32
C ASN A 36 4.49 -0.31 -0.27
N THR A 37 5.76 -0.40 0.11
CA THR A 37 6.55 -1.63 0.16
C THR A 37 7.21 -1.80 1.52
N GLY A 38 7.32 -3.02 2.00
CA GLY A 38 8.05 -3.38 3.20
C GLY A 38 7.70 -2.50 4.42
N LEU A 39 8.69 -1.81 4.97
CA LEU A 39 8.54 -0.96 6.17
C LEU A 39 7.38 0.06 6.07
N ILE A 40 7.12 0.61 4.89
CA ILE A 40 6.09 1.64 4.70
C ILE A 40 4.68 1.06 4.90
N ASN A 41 4.47 -0.24 4.66
CA ASN A 41 3.16 -0.87 4.76
C ASN A 41 2.50 -0.64 6.13
N ASN A 42 3.28 -0.66 7.20
CA ASN A 42 2.79 -0.45 8.57
C ASN A 42 2.18 0.95 8.80
N GLY A 43 2.68 1.97 8.09
CA GLY A 43 2.19 3.36 8.17
C GLY A 43 1.30 3.77 6.99
N SER A 44 1.15 2.92 5.99
CA SER A 44 0.43 3.24 4.77
C SER A 44 -1.08 3.36 5.01
N GLY A 45 -1.66 4.50 4.64
CA GLY A 45 -3.11 4.65 4.60
C GLY A 45 -3.76 3.71 3.59
N THR A 46 -3.13 3.50 2.44
CA THR A 46 -3.60 2.63 1.35
C THR A 46 -3.65 1.17 1.79
N VAL A 47 -2.56 0.65 2.34
CA VAL A 47 -2.47 -0.74 2.82
C VAL A 47 -3.43 -0.96 3.98
N ASN A 48 -3.44 -0.07 4.99
CA ASN A 48 -4.29 -0.23 6.16
C ASN A 48 -5.79 -0.09 5.85
N ALA A 49 -6.16 0.68 4.81
CA ALA A 49 -7.54 0.72 4.30
C ALA A 49 -7.98 -0.63 3.71
N ALA A 50 -7.11 -1.32 2.97
CA ALA A 50 -7.37 -2.67 2.50
C ALA A 50 -7.42 -3.68 3.65
N LEU A 51 -6.49 -3.59 4.62
CA LEU A 51 -6.46 -4.50 5.77
C LEU A 51 -7.70 -4.37 6.68
N ILE A 52 -8.22 -3.16 6.90
CA ILE A 52 -9.47 -3.01 7.67
C ILE A 52 -10.67 -3.62 6.93
N ALA A 53 -10.73 -3.52 5.61
CA ALA A 53 -11.77 -4.17 4.81
C ALA A 53 -11.71 -5.71 4.95
N VAL A 54 -10.51 -6.28 4.87
CA VAL A 54 -10.29 -7.72 5.07
C VAL A 54 -10.69 -8.17 6.47
N ASN A 55 -10.37 -7.40 7.50
CA ASN A 55 -10.78 -7.69 8.88
C ASN A 55 -12.29 -7.60 9.09
N ARG A 56 -13.00 -6.92 8.19
CA ARG A 56 -14.46 -6.86 8.12
C ARG A 56 -15.06 -7.96 7.23
N GLY A 57 -14.24 -8.86 6.65
CA GLY A 57 -14.66 -9.99 5.84
C GLY A 57 -14.81 -9.70 4.35
N PHE A 58 -14.37 -8.54 3.86
CA PHE A 58 -14.39 -8.18 2.45
C PHE A 58 -13.10 -8.60 1.75
N ALA A 59 -13.18 -8.96 0.47
CA ALA A 59 -11.99 -9.04 -0.38
C ALA A 59 -11.41 -7.62 -0.57
N ALA A 60 -10.07 -7.49 -0.55
CA ALA A 60 -9.47 -6.18 -0.70
C ALA A 60 -8.12 -6.21 -1.44
N ILE A 61 -7.84 -5.11 -2.15
CA ILE A 61 -6.60 -4.85 -2.87
C ILE A 61 -6.11 -3.45 -2.49
N ALA A 62 -4.88 -3.35 -2.02
CA ALA A 62 -4.15 -2.09 -1.94
C ALA A 62 -3.38 -1.88 -3.24
N VAL A 63 -3.46 -0.70 -3.84
CA VAL A 63 -2.76 -0.38 -5.09
C VAL A 63 -1.95 0.89 -4.91
N SER A 64 -0.69 0.85 -5.29
CA SER A 64 0.21 1.99 -5.25
C SER A 64 1.04 2.05 -6.53
N ALA A 65 1.40 3.24 -6.96
CA ALA A 65 2.21 3.47 -8.14
C ALA A 65 3.41 4.33 -7.78
N ALA A 66 4.52 4.13 -8.48
CA ALA A 66 5.70 4.97 -8.29
C ALA A 66 5.34 6.45 -8.44
N THR A 67 5.85 7.29 -7.54
CA THR A 67 5.58 8.73 -7.57
C THR A 67 5.95 9.33 -8.92
N PRO A 68 5.04 10.00 -9.61
CA PRO A 68 5.34 10.65 -10.88
C PRO A 68 6.32 11.81 -10.69
N ALA A 69 6.90 12.28 -11.78
CA ALA A 69 7.79 13.44 -11.76
C ALA A 69 7.07 14.72 -11.31
N SER A 70 5.76 14.81 -11.59
CA SER A 70 4.90 15.91 -11.14
C SER A 70 3.54 15.39 -10.71
N TYR A 71 3.04 15.87 -9.57
CA TYR A 71 1.67 15.60 -9.14
C TYR A 71 0.68 16.37 -10.00
N ARG A 72 -0.42 15.70 -10.36
CA ARG A 72 -1.57 16.35 -11.00
C ARG A 72 -2.77 16.30 -10.06
N ALA A 73 -3.56 17.35 -10.05
CA ALA A 73 -4.84 17.32 -9.37
C ALA A 73 -5.79 16.36 -10.10
N PHE A 74 -6.62 15.61 -9.38
CA PHE A 74 -7.55 14.65 -9.98
C PHE A 74 -8.49 15.27 -11.02
N ASN A 75 -8.89 16.53 -10.85
CA ASN A 75 -9.71 17.26 -11.82
C ASN A 75 -8.93 17.70 -13.07
N ALA A 76 -7.62 17.54 -13.10
CA ALA A 76 -6.75 17.84 -14.25
C ALA A 76 -6.31 16.58 -15.01
N LEU A 77 -6.81 15.39 -14.62
CA LEU A 77 -6.54 14.16 -15.34
C LEU A 77 -7.32 14.12 -16.66
N SER A 78 -6.74 13.48 -17.65
CA SER A 78 -7.33 13.24 -18.97
C SER A 78 -7.09 11.79 -19.38
N PRO A 79 -7.81 11.24 -20.36
CA PRO A 79 -7.58 9.89 -20.86
C PRO A 79 -6.14 9.59 -21.32
N SER A 80 -5.35 10.63 -21.60
CA SER A 80 -3.93 10.55 -21.92
C SER A 80 -3.01 10.68 -20.68
N SER A 81 -3.55 10.63 -19.48
CA SER A 81 -2.77 10.67 -18.25
C SER A 81 -2.38 9.24 -17.84
N LEU A 82 -1.19 9.09 -17.23
CA LEU A 82 -0.66 7.80 -16.78
C LEU A 82 -1.59 7.10 -15.75
N GLU A 83 -2.36 7.87 -15.02
CA GLU A 83 -3.34 7.41 -14.03
C GLU A 83 -4.46 6.56 -14.66
N TYR A 84 -4.79 6.82 -15.92
CA TYR A 84 -5.74 5.97 -16.66
C TYR A 84 -5.14 4.60 -17.00
N GLU A 85 -3.85 4.54 -17.36
CA GLU A 85 -3.17 3.24 -17.52
C GLU A 85 -3.09 2.47 -16.19
N HIS A 86 -2.86 3.17 -15.07
CA HIS A 86 -2.95 2.51 -13.76
C HIS A 86 -4.34 1.92 -13.51
N ALA A 87 -5.40 2.64 -13.87
CA ALA A 87 -6.77 2.14 -13.73
C ALA A 87 -7.02 0.92 -14.63
N ASP A 88 -6.55 0.94 -15.88
CA ASP A 88 -6.67 -0.19 -16.81
C ASP A 88 -5.92 -1.43 -16.31
N LEU A 89 -4.74 -1.27 -15.71
CA LEU A 89 -4.01 -2.36 -15.07
C LEU A 89 -4.82 -2.95 -13.89
N VAL A 90 -5.44 -2.12 -13.07
CA VAL A 90 -6.30 -2.58 -11.96
C VAL A 90 -7.52 -3.31 -12.49
N VAL A 91 -8.20 -2.78 -13.51
CA VAL A 91 -9.34 -3.46 -14.16
C VAL A 91 -8.92 -4.82 -14.70
N SER A 92 -7.78 -4.90 -15.37
CA SER A 92 -7.24 -6.16 -15.92
C SER A 92 -6.94 -7.18 -14.81
N LEU A 93 -6.42 -6.74 -13.66
CA LEU A 93 -6.20 -7.58 -12.50
C LEU A 93 -7.51 -8.13 -11.94
N VAL A 94 -8.51 -7.26 -11.74
CA VAL A 94 -9.82 -7.65 -11.21
C VAL A 94 -10.51 -8.62 -12.16
N ASP A 95 -10.50 -8.35 -13.46
CA ASP A 95 -11.03 -9.25 -14.50
C ASP A 95 -10.39 -10.64 -14.41
N LYS A 96 -9.07 -10.69 -14.22
CA LYS A 96 -8.35 -11.95 -14.09
C LYS A 96 -8.76 -12.72 -12.84
N LEU A 97 -8.93 -12.03 -11.71
CA LEU A 97 -9.41 -12.63 -10.46
C LEU A 97 -10.82 -13.18 -10.63
N VAL A 98 -11.74 -12.40 -11.19
CA VAL A 98 -13.13 -12.81 -11.40
C VAL A 98 -13.20 -14.04 -12.30
N ARG A 99 -12.47 -14.06 -13.41
CA ARG A 99 -12.48 -15.20 -14.36
C ARG A 99 -11.86 -16.47 -13.78
N ASN A 100 -10.92 -16.34 -12.85
CA ASN A 100 -10.22 -17.49 -12.27
C ASN A 100 -10.77 -17.89 -10.90
N SER A 101 -11.71 -17.13 -10.31
CA SER A 101 -12.42 -17.57 -9.12
C SER A 101 -13.31 -18.76 -9.47
N HIS A 102 -13.07 -19.91 -8.85
CA HIS A 102 -13.85 -21.11 -9.11
C HIS A 102 -15.21 -21.02 -8.41
N GLN A 103 -16.25 -21.59 -9.06
CA GLN A 103 -17.54 -21.83 -8.41
C GLN A 103 -17.32 -22.74 -7.19
N GLY A 104 -17.43 -22.18 -6.00
CA GLY A 104 -17.16 -22.87 -4.73
C GLY A 104 -16.11 -22.19 -3.88
N ASP A 105 -15.22 -21.38 -4.45
CA ASP A 105 -14.34 -20.50 -3.69
C ASP A 105 -15.16 -19.35 -3.13
N ARG A 106 -15.14 -19.19 -1.81
CA ARG A 106 -15.89 -18.13 -1.12
C ARG A 106 -15.18 -16.80 -1.31
N GLY A 107 -15.34 -16.18 -2.49
CA GLY A 107 -14.90 -14.82 -2.79
C GLY A 107 -13.64 -14.73 -3.66
N LEU A 108 -13.31 -13.51 -4.06
CA LEU A 108 -12.19 -13.18 -4.96
C LEU A 108 -10.82 -13.40 -4.31
N MET A 109 -10.76 -13.45 -2.99
CA MET A 109 -9.55 -13.63 -2.20
C MET A 109 -9.80 -14.58 -1.03
N PRO A 110 -8.77 -15.33 -0.59
CA PRO A 110 -8.86 -16.12 0.62
C PRO A 110 -9.22 -15.25 1.83
N ALA A 111 -10.10 -15.74 2.69
CA ALA A 111 -10.54 -14.99 3.87
C ALA A 111 -9.36 -14.53 4.73
N GLY A 112 -9.41 -13.30 5.19
CA GLY A 112 -8.37 -12.69 6.02
C GLY A 112 -7.11 -12.25 5.26
N HIS A 113 -7.13 -12.27 3.92
CA HIS A 113 -5.99 -11.85 3.10
C HIS A 113 -6.39 -10.76 2.11
N ALA A 114 -5.46 -9.84 1.87
CA ALA A 114 -5.52 -8.83 0.82
C ALA A 114 -4.33 -8.97 -0.13
N MET A 115 -4.42 -8.36 -1.29
CA MET A 115 -3.24 -8.11 -2.14
C MET A 115 -2.71 -6.71 -1.88
N ASN A 116 -1.39 -6.57 -1.90
CA ASN A 116 -0.70 -5.29 -2.03
C ASN A 116 -0.01 -5.26 -3.40
N VAL A 117 -0.40 -4.32 -4.24
CA VAL A 117 0.05 -4.21 -5.64
C VAL A 117 0.81 -2.90 -5.80
N ASN A 118 2.03 -2.98 -6.27
CA ASN A 118 2.89 -1.83 -6.47
C ASN A 118 3.36 -1.75 -7.93
N PHE A 119 2.98 -0.69 -8.63
CA PHE A 119 3.42 -0.43 -10.00
C PHE A 119 4.80 0.23 -10.00
N PRO A 120 5.74 -0.24 -10.84
CA PRO A 120 7.03 0.42 -11.03
C PRO A 120 6.86 1.76 -11.74
N ARG A 121 7.93 2.52 -11.84
CA ARG A 121 7.95 3.69 -12.74
C ARG A 121 8.00 3.23 -14.20
N TYR A 122 7.13 3.78 -15.02
CA TYR A 122 7.12 3.57 -16.47
C TYR A 122 6.53 4.82 -17.16
N GLU A 123 6.73 4.90 -18.47
CA GLU A 123 6.23 6.02 -19.28
C GLU A 123 4.87 5.66 -19.90
N LEU A 124 4.06 6.68 -20.19
CA LEU A 124 2.76 6.53 -20.85
C LEU A 124 2.90 5.69 -22.14
N GLY A 125 2.00 4.74 -22.32
CA GLY A 125 2.01 3.78 -23.45
C GLY A 125 2.84 2.52 -23.20
N GLN A 126 3.51 2.38 -22.05
CA GLN A 126 4.36 1.25 -21.74
C GLN A 126 3.70 0.20 -20.81
N SER A 127 2.50 0.45 -20.31
CA SER A 127 1.80 -0.44 -19.37
C SER A 127 1.68 -1.88 -19.87
N GLY A 128 1.46 -2.08 -21.18
CA GLY A 128 1.34 -3.40 -21.79
C GLY A 128 2.64 -4.22 -21.81
N SER A 129 3.81 -3.61 -21.57
CA SER A 129 5.10 -4.28 -21.49
C SER A 129 5.47 -4.71 -20.07
N LEU A 130 4.75 -4.25 -19.06
CA LEU A 130 5.03 -4.55 -17.67
C LEU A 130 4.72 -6.02 -17.34
N ARG A 131 5.59 -6.62 -16.56
CA ARG A 131 5.41 -7.99 -16.07
C ARG A 131 4.89 -7.97 -14.63
N TRP A 132 3.97 -8.86 -14.34
CA TRP A 132 3.44 -9.10 -13.01
C TRP A 132 4.28 -10.16 -12.31
N ARG A 133 4.69 -9.89 -11.08
CA ARG A 133 5.50 -10.81 -10.30
C ARG A 133 4.96 -10.95 -8.88
N MET A 134 4.78 -12.20 -8.43
CA MET A 134 4.55 -12.46 -7.01
C MET A 134 5.76 -12.04 -6.21
N ALA A 135 5.51 -11.32 -5.14
CA ALA A 135 6.54 -10.75 -4.27
C ALA A 135 6.28 -11.10 -2.81
N ASP A 136 7.34 -11.08 -2.02
CA ASP A 136 7.27 -11.10 -0.57
C ASP A 136 7.29 -9.66 -0.04
N GLU A 137 6.61 -9.38 1.08
CA GLU A 137 6.54 -8.02 1.63
C GLU A 137 7.93 -7.44 1.86
N GLY A 138 8.84 -8.23 2.45
CA GLY A 138 10.20 -7.78 2.76
C GLY A 138 10.25 -6.69 3.81
N THR A 139 11.40 -6.01 3.88
CA THR A 139 11.65 -4.90 4.82
C THR A 139 12.07 -3.61 4.12
N ALA A 140 12.62 -3.70 2.91
CA ALA A 140 13.07 -2.57 2.13
C ALA A 140 11.90 -1.70 1.67
N ALA A 141 12.12 -0.39 1.62
CA ALA A 141 11.15 0.56 1.11
C ALA A 141 11.86 1.70 0.36
N VAL A 142 11.17 2.25 -0.63
CA VAL A 142 11.61 3.45 -1.36
C VAL A 142 11.61 4.69 -0.47
N ALA A 143 10.96 4.61 0.67
CA ALA A 143 10.78 5.72 1.59
C ALA A 143 10.98 5.26 3.05
N ALA A 144 11.53 6.12 3.88
CA ALA A 144 11.73 5.89 5.30
C ALA A 144 11.07 7.02 6.10
N PRO A 145 10.06 6.72 6.94
CA PRO A 145 9.46 7.72 7.80
C PRO A 145 10.44 8.13 8.90
N PHE A 146 10.46 9.42 9.24
CA PHE A 146 11.25 9.96 10.32
C PHE A 146 10.51 11.09 11.03
N PHE A 147 10.89 11.36 12.29
CA PHE A 147 10.29 12.40 13.08
C PHE A 147 11.14 13.69 12.99
N VAL A 148 10.47 14.82 12.78
CA VAL A 148 11.10 16.14 12.84
C VAL A 148 10.43 17.01 13.90
N MET A 149 11.18 17.88 14.53
CA MET A 149 10.65 18.82 15.52
C MET A 149 9.95 20.02 14.87
N ASP A 150 10.16 20.24 13.58
CA ASP A 150 9.55 21.31 12.80
C ASP A 150 9.37 20.83 11.34
N LEU A 151 8.14 20.57 10.92
CA LEU A 151 7.81 20.12 9.56
C LEU A 151 8.25 21.12 8.48
N SER A 152 8.37 22.42 8.83
CA SER A 152 8.84 23.41 7.87
C SER A 152 10.30 23.24 7.46
N THR A 153 11.08 22.44 8.19
CA THR A 153 12.48 22.11 7.85
C THR A 153 12.61 20.93 6.89
N SER A 154 11.55 20.16 6.69
CA SER A 154 11.54 19.00 5.81
C SER A 154 11.17 19.40 4.39
N SER A 155 12.04 19.10 3.42
CA SER A 155 11.78 19.33 2.00
C SER A 155 10.60 18.50 1.47
N THR A 156 10.43 17.29 1.99
CA THR A 156 9.31 16.41 1.65
C THR A 156 7.99 16.99 2.18
N ALA A 157 7.95 17.43 3.45
CA ALA A 157 6.76 18.08 4.00
C ALA A 157 6.40 19.37 3.23
N GLN A 158 7.37 20.16 2.82
CA GLN A 158 7.17 21.35 1.99
C GLN A 158 6.53 20.96 0.64
N SER A 159 7.00 19.90 -0.01
CA SER A 159 6.52 19.48 -1.33
C SER A 159 5.05 19.04 -1.33
N VAL A 160 4.52 18.61 -0.17
CA VAL A 160 3.11 18.22 0.01
C VAL A 160 2.26 19.29 0.70
N GLY A 161 2.75 20.53 0.75
CA GLY A 161 2.00 21.68 1.28
C GLY A 161 2.03 21.86 2.79
N LEU A 162 2.85 21.10 3.51
CA LEU A 162 3.02 21.18 4.97
C LEU A 162 4.14 22.13 5.40
N GLY A 163 4.82 22.79 4.45
CA GLY A 163 5.98 23.64 4.71
C GLY A 163 5.74 24.88 5.60
N ASN A 164 4.48 25.27 5.81
CA ASN A 164 4.11 26.35 6.73
C ASN A 164 3.81 25.86 8.17
N MET A 165 3.81 24.54 8.38
CA MET A 165 3.49 23.95 9.68
C MET A 165 4.76 23.89 10.54
N ARG A 166 4.94 24.87 11.41
CA ARG A 166 6.02 24.90 12.41
C ARG A 166 5.65 24.05 13.63
N LEU A 167 5.40 22.78 13.38
CA LEU A 167 4.97 21.81 14.38
C LEU A 167 5.81 20.53 14.25
N PRO A 168 6.04 19.82 15.37
CA PRO A 168 6.60 18.47 15.32
C PRO A 168 5.71 17.53 14.50
N GLY A 169 6.32 16.63 13.76
CA GLY A 169 5.57 15.67 12.97
C GLY A 169 6.43 14.61 12.30
N VAL A 170 5.76 13.73 11.56
CA VAL A 170 6.40 12.71 10.76
C VAL A 170 6.54 13.22 9.32
N SER A 171 7.76 13.14 8.81
CA SER A 171 8.06 13.31 7.40
C SER A 171 8.62 12.03 6.81
N VAL A 172 8.94 12.05 5.52
CA VAL A 172 9.39 10.87 4.80
C VAL A 172 10.65 11.20 4.02
N ASN A 173 11.70 10.42 4.25
CA ASN A 173 12.93 10.45 3.46
C ASN A 173 12.74 9.51 2.26
N ILE A 174 12.99 9.97 1.05
CA ILE A 174 12.73 9.22 -0.19
C ILE A 174 14.05 8.95 -0.91
N VAL A 175 14.29 7.72 -1.32
CA VAL A 175 15.47 7.32 -2.10
C VAL A 175 15.57 8.17 -3.37
N GLY A 176 16.72 8.82 -3.57
CA GLY A 176 16.95 9.72 -4.71
C GLY A 176 16.34 11.11 -4.56
N ARG A 177 15.71 11.40 -3.42
CA ARG A 177 15.20 12.71 -3.01
C ARG A 177 15.37 12.88 -1.50
N GLU A 178 16.59 12.67 -1.03
CA GLU A 178 16.90 12.67 0.39
C GLU A 178 16.56 14.01 1.03
N ASP A 179 15.82 13.93 2.14
CA ASP A 179 15.43 15.09 2.92
C ASP A 179 16.60 15.53 3.81
N PRO A 180 17.08 16.77 3.70
CA PRO A 180 18.16 17.25 4.56
C PRO A 180 17.87 17.15 6.07
N ALA A 181 16.59 17.24 6.47
CA ALA A 181 16.17 17.06 7.85
C ALA A 181 16.28 15.61 8.35
N ALA A 182 16.44 14.65 7.44
CA ALA A 182 16.64 13.23 7.73
C ALA A 182 18.13 12.84 7.77
N ALA A 183 19.04 13.79 7.94
CA ALA A 183 20.48 13.53 7.90
C ALA A 183 20.89 12.39 8.85
N GLY A 184 21.57 11.38 8.31
CA GLY A 184 21.99 10.18 9.04
C GLY A 184 20.97 9.05 9.11
N LEU A 185 19.74 9.23 8.64
CA LEU A 185 18.78 8.14 8.51
C LEU A 185 19.21 7.19 7.37
N ARG A 186 19.35 5.92 7.71
CA ARG A 186 19.68 4.89 6.70
C ARG A 186 18.40 4.24 6.17
N PHE A 187 18.34 4.05 4.86
CA PHE A 187 17.31 3.22 4.26
C PHE A 187 17.56 1.75 4.60
N VAL A 188 16.47 1.05 4.88
CA VAL A 188 16.51 -0.40 5.05
C VAL A 188 16.58 -1.03 3.66
N THR A 189 17.53 -1.92 3.46
CA THR A 189 17.70 -2.70 2.22
C THR A 189 17.28 -4.16 2.47
N ASP A 190 16.93 -4.85 1.41
CA ASP A 190 16.58 -6.25 1.44
C ASP A 190 17.45 -7.01 0.45
N ALA A 191 18.03 -8.11 0.89
CA ALA A 191 18.83 -8.98 0.03
C ALA A 191 17.98 -9.91 -0.83
N ASP A 192 16.70 -10.08 -0.47
CA ASP A 192 15.79 -10.96 -1.19
C ASP A 192 15.32 -10.30 -2.50
N PRO A 193 15.65 -10.87 -3.67
CA PRO A 193 15.23 -10.33 -4.96
C PRO A 193 13.73 -10.44 -5.20
N SER A 194 13.00 -11.21 -4.38
CA SER A 194 11.53 -11.33 -4.42
C SER A 194 10.82 -10.32 -3.54
N SER A 195 11.52 -9.52 -2.72
CA SER A 195 10.87 -8.47 -1.93
C SER A 195 10.16 -7.44 -2.81
N GLU A 196 9.02 -6.91 -2.34
CA GLU A 196 8.23 -5.91 -3.07
C GLU A 196 9.09 -4.78 -3.65
N GLN A 197 9.99 -4.22 -2.83
CA GLN A 197 10.84 -3.11 -3.24
C GLN A 197 11.81 -3.51 -4.35
N ASN A 198 12.42 -4.70 -4.27
CA ASN A 198 13.36 -5.15 -5.28
C ASN A 198 12.67 -5.49 -6.60
N VAL A 199 11.46 -6.07 -6.55
CA VAL A 199 10.64 -6.34 -7.74
C VAL A 199 10.28 -5.02 -8.44
N VAL A 200 9.79 -4.03 -7.69
CA VAL A 200 9.45 -2.70 -8.24
C VAL A 200 10.69 -2.00 -8.80
N ALA A 201 11.82 -2.04 -8.10
CA ALA A 201 13.08 -1.48 -8.58
C ALA A 201 13.59 -2.16 -9.85
N GLY A 202 13.26 -3.44 -10.05
CA GLY A 202 13.51 -4.20 -11.26
C GLY A 202 12.60 -3.89 -12.44
N GLY A 203 11.62 -2.97 -12.26
CA GLY A 203 10.68 -2.55 -13.32
C GLY A 203 9.49 -3.50 -13.50
N GLU A 204 9.22 -4.38 -12.55
CA GLU A 204 8.09 -5.30 -12.57
C GLU A 204 6.99 -4.85 -11.59
N ILE A 205 5.74 -5.23 -11.87
CA ILE A 205 4.62 -5.01 -10.96
C ILE A 205 4.74 -6.03 -9.82
N ALA A 206 4.95 -5.55 -8.61
CA ALA A 206 4.98 -6.40 -7.43
C ALA A 206 3.56 -6.70 -6.94
N VAL A 207 3.27 -7.96 -6.68
CA VAL A 207 2.02 -8.44 -6.07
C VAL A 207 2.37 -9.28 -4.88
N SER A 208 2.11 -8.80 -3.68
CA SER A 208 2.23 -9.58 -2.45
C SER A 208 0.87 -9.89 -1.85
N VAL A 209 0.82 -10.96 -1.06
CA VAL A 209 -0.38 -11.35 -0.30
C VAL A 209 -0.13 -11.06 1.16
N ILE A 210 -0.91 -10.16 1.71
CA ILE A 210 -0.79 -9.67 3.08
C ILE A 210 -1.98 -10.12 3.95
N ARG A 211 -1.78 -10.18 5.26
CA ARG A 211 -2.80 -10.62 6.21
C ARG A 211 -3.42 -9.45 6.94
N GLY A 212 -4.75 -9.52 7.14
CA GLY A 212 -5.48 -8.54 7.94
C GLY A 212 -5.20 -8.60 9.45
N ASN A 213 -4.61 -9.69 9.96
CA ASN A 213 -4.26 -9.82 11.36
C ASN A 213 -2.74 -9.89 11.58
N HIS A 214 -2.29 -9.38 12.72
CA HIS A 214 -0.88 -9.36 13.14
C HIS A 214 -0.50 -10.56 14.02
N GLN A 215 -1.24 -11.67 13.95
CA GLN A 215 -0.97 -12.83 14.78
C GLN A 215 0.35 -13.50 14.39
N ALA A 216 1.26 -13.60 15.35
CA ALA A 216 2.52 -14.29 15.17
C ALA A 216 2.32 -15.79 14.85
N PRO A 217 3.22 -16.41 14.06
CA PRO A 217 3.23 -17.84 13.83
C PRO A 217 3.25 -18.66 15.12
N ALA A 218 2.73 -19.88 15.06
CA ALA A 218 2.60 -20.74 16.25
C ALA A 218 3.94 -20.99 16.96
N GLN A 219 5.04 -21.16 16.21
CA GLN A 219 6.38 -21.36 16.74
C GLN A 219 6.86 -20.15 17.56
N VAL A 220 6.61 -18.92 17.07
CA VAL A 220 6.97 -17.69 17.78
C VAL A 220 6.13 -17.55 19.05
N LYS A 221 4.83 -17.87 19.00
CA LYS A 221 3.97 -17.87 20.19
C LYS A 221 4.43 -18.90 21.23
N ALA A 222 4.84 -20.11 20.79
CA ALA A 222 5.37 -21.14 21.69
C ALA A 222 6.65 -20.69 22.38
N LEU A 223 7.57 -20.04 21.63
CA LEU A 223 8.79 -19.46 22.20
C LEU A 223 8.48 -18.39 23.26
N VAL A 224 7.57 -17.46 22.96
CA VAL A 224 7.16 -16.44 23.93
C VAL A 224 6.48 -17.07 25.14
N ARG A 225 5.59 -18.06 24.93
CA ARG A 225 4.95 -18.80 26.05
C ARG A 225 5.99 -19.45 26.95
N SER A 226 7.05 -20.08 26.41
CA SER A 226 8.11 -20.69 27.23
C SER A 226 8.86 -19.65 28.06
N ARG A 227 9.07 -18.43 27.54
CA ARG A 227 9.71 -17.34 28.28
C ARG A 227 8.80 -16.74 29.37
N LEU A 228 7.50 -16.92 29.25
CA LEU A 228 6.49 -16.47 30.20
C LEU A 228 5.96 -17.61 31.07
N HIS A 229 6.72 -18.71 31.21
CA HIS A 229 6.34 -19.86 32.02
C HIS A 229 6.02 -19.44 33.45
N GLY A 230 4.87 -19.92 33.97
CA GLY A 230 4.35 -19.55 35.29
C GLY A 230 3.52 -18.25 35.31
N LEU A 231 3.58 -17.42 34.27
CA LEU A 231 2.77 -16.21 34.14
C LEU A 231 1.55 -16.45 33.23
N VAL A 232 1.72 -17.19 32.14
CA VAL A 232 0.63 -17.50 31.19
C VAL A 232 0.32 -19.00 31.18
N ARG A 233 -0.95 -19.36 30.98
CA ARG A 233 -1.45 -20.75 30.87
C ARG A 233 -1.59 -21.16 29.41
#